data_a97b22f07e48bca30a710d2c081dc859
#
_entry.id   a97b22f07e48bca30a710d2c081dc859
#
_cell.length_a   1.000
_cell.length_b   1.000
_cell.length_c   1.000
_cell.angle_alpha   90.00
_cell.angle_beta   90.00
_cell.angle_gamma   90.00
#
_symmetry.space_group_name_H-M   'P 1'
#
loop_
_entity.id
_entity.type
_entity.pdbx_description
1 polymer ?
#
loop_
_entity_poly.entity_id
_entity_poly.type
_entity_poly.pdbx_seq_one_letter_code
_entity_poly.pdbx_strand_id
1 'polypeptide(L)'
;MRSLYTIATSETKRREILGKSEELSIRYHDLFDFPLTFSDLIKWNTNENIFLNRHKILISFQNGYYFLHGREGLVYKRVIRSRISAKKMEIAKKASSVLSLIPTVLMVGVTGSLAMDNAGDESDIDLFIITRKNLLWTTRIFSYFTLKVFGFDLRKSGKNNQKDKLCLNMWMDETDLAWRKSDRNLYTAHEIAQVAPLVNKNNTYEKFIYKNKWILKYWPNAVKIGKYKEKNGKHVFKNPSFSLVEKIAFNMQYGFMKSKITREMVTPTRAIFHPQDLGKLVISRLAS
;
A
#
# COMPACT_ATOMS: atom_id res chain seq x y z
N MET A 1 -28.74 26.92 25.37
CA MET A 1 -29.65 25.95 24.73
C MET A 1 -29.64 26.00 23.17
N ARG A 2 -29.36 27.14 22.51
CA ARG A 2 -29.32 27.21 21.01
C ARG A 2 -28.15 26.49 20.35
N SER A 3 -27.00 26.29 21.00
CA SER A 3 -25.81 25.67 20.44
C SER A 3 -25.94 24.13 20.23
N LEU A 4 -26.62 23.43 21.13
CA LEU A 4 -26.78 21.98 21.04
C LEU A 4 -27.78 21.55 19.95
N TYR A 5 -28.83 22.35 19.72
CA TYR A 5 -29.84 22.08 18.69
C TYR A 5 -29.29 22.26 17.26
N THR A 6 -28.37 23.23 17.06
CA THR A 6 -27.73 23.46 15.74
C THR A 6 -26.76 22.36 15.38
N ILE A 7 -26.07 21.77 16.37
CA ILE A 7 -25.16 20.64 16.18
C ILE A 7 -25.95 19.36 15.84
N ALA A 8 -27.05 19.08 16.55
CA ALA A 8 -27.89 17.91 16.31
C ALA A 8 -28.52 17.92 14.92
N THR A 9 -29.01 19.08 14.43
CA THR A 9 -29.56 19.21 13.07
C THR A 9 -28.52 19.07 11.96
N SER A 10 -27.28 19.48 12.19
CA SER A 10 -26.19 19.29 11.25
C SER A 10 -25.71 17.82 11.19
N GLU A 11 -25.74 17.11 12.32
CA GLU A 11 -25.39 15.68 12.37
C GLU A 11 -26.48 14.80 11.70
N THR A 12 -27.76 15.11 11.95
CA THR A 12 -28.88 14.37 11.32
C THR A 12 -28.90 14.59 9.81
N LYS A 13 -28.70 15.82 9.30
CA LYS A 13 -28.58 16.10 7.86
C LYS A 13 -27.35 15.42 7.21
N ARG A 14 -26.23 15.26 7.92
CA ARG A 14 -25.06 14.54 7.41
C ARG A 14 -25.27 13.01 7.33
N ARG A 15 -26.15 12.44 8.16
CA ARG A 15 -26.51 11.00 8.11
C ARG A 15 -27.32 10.64 6.86
N GLU A 16 -28.10 11.57 6.31
CA GLU A 16 -28.96 11.34 5.12
C GLU A 16 -28.23 11.42 3.77
N ILE A 17 -26.95 11.85 3.75
CA ILE A 17 -26.20 12.14 2.52
C ILE A 17 -25.27 10.99 2.12
N LEU A 18 -25.08 9.98 2.94
CA LEU A 18 -24.21 8.85 2.60
C LEU A 18 -24.90 7.91 1.62
N GLY A 19 -24.32 7.83 0.41
CA GLY A 19 -24.76 6.90 -0.63
C GLY A 19 -24.16 5.49 -0.43
N LYS A 20 -24.52 4.57 -1.32
CA LYS A 20 -24.04 3.19 -1.30
C LYS A 20 -22.52 3.08 -1.42
N SER A 21 -21.89 4.00 -2.13
CA SER A 21 -20.45 4.04 -2.34
C SER A 21 -19.69 4.41 -1.07
N GLU A 22 -20.21 5.36 -0.28
CA GLU A 22 -19.65 5.74 1.02
C GLU A 22 -19.83 4.62 2.05
N GLU A 23 -20.99 3.97 2.04
CA GLU A 23 -21.25 2.79 2.89
C GLU A 23 -20.25 1.68 2.61
N LEU A 24 -20.00 1.33 1.37
CA LEU A 24 -19.03 0.31 0.99
C LEU A 24 -17.60 0.72 1.39
N SER A 25 -17.27 1.99 1.24
CA SER A 25 -15.98 2.53 1.69
C SER A 25 -15.80 2.38 3.21
N ILE A 26 -16.83 2.71 4.00
CA ILE A 26 -16.76 2.56 5.46
C ILE A 26 -16.63 1.08 5.84
N ARG A 27 -17.40 0.17 5.24
CA ARG A 27 -17.30 -1.28 5.47
C ARG A 27 -15.90 -1.82 5.15
N TYR A 28 -15.35 -1.40 4.01
CA TYR A 28 -14.01 -1.82 3.59
C TYR A 28 -12.95 -1.42 4.63
N HIS A 29 -12.99 -0.17 5.07
CA HIS A 29 -12.00 0.35 6.01
C HIS A 29 -12.22 -0.14 7.45
N ASP A 30 -13.46 -0.50 7.81
CA ASP A 30 -13.78 -1.12 9.09
C ASP A 30 -13.08 -2.47 9.29
N LEU A 31 -12.85 -3.23 8.20
CA LEU A 31 -12.07 -4.48 8.24
C LEU A 31 -10.63 -4.27 8.76
N PHE A 32 -10.13 -3.04 8.66
CA PHE A 32 -8.79 -2.63 9.10
C PHE A 32 -8.81 -1.74 10.34
N ASP A 33 -9.96 -1.66 11.04
CA ASP A 33 -10.14 -0.76 12.19
C ASP A 33 -9.80 0.70 11.87
N PHE A 34 -10.21 1.18 10.71
CA PHE A 34 -9.87 2.49 10.19
C PHE A 34 -11.11 3.35 9.97
N PRO A 35 -11.54 4.14 10.97
CA PRO A 35 -12.64 5.09 10.80
C PRO A 35 -12.22 6.21 9.86
N LEU A 36 -13.13 6.66 9.00
CA LEU A 36 -12.84 7.59 7.91
C LEU A 36 -13.22 9.02 8.30
N THR A 37 -12.35 9.97 8.00
CA THR A 37 -12.72 11.39 7.95
C THR A 37 -13.54 11.67 6.69
N PHE A 38 -14.12 12.88 6.58
CA PHE A 38 -14.83 13.28 5.36
C PHE A 38 -13.88 13.32 4.14
N SER A 39 -12.66 13.76 4.32
CA SER A 39 -11.64 13.74 3.25
C SER A 39 -11.27 12.32 2.83
N ASP A 40 -11.21 11.38 3.79
CA ASP A 40 -10.97 9.97 3.48
C ASP A 40 -12.15 9.38 2.69
N LEU A 41 -13.39 9.71 3.04
CA LEU A 41 -14.59 9.29 2.29
C LEU A 41 -14.56 9.77 0.84
N ILE A 42 -14.15 11.01 0.60
CA ILE A 42 -14.00 11.55 -0.77
C ILE A 42 -12.89 10.80 -1.51
N LYS A 43 -11.74 10.63 -0.88
CA LYS A 43 -10.58 9.95 -1.49
C LYS A 43 -10.89 8.51 -1.82
N TRP A 44 -11.48 7.78 -0.88
CA TRP A 44 -11.76 6.35 -0.96
C TRP A 44 -13.19 6.04 -1.37
N ASN A 45 -13.89 6.99 -2.03
CA ASN A 45 -15.18 6.72 -2.62
C ASN A 45 -15.03 5.66 -3.72
N THR A 46 -15.95 4.68 -3.76
CA THR A 46 -15.89 3.57 -4.70
C THR A 46 -17.06 3.59 -5.67
N ASN A 47 -16.83 3.23 -6.93
CA ASN A 47 -17.90 3.06 -7.93
C ASN A 47 -18.50 1.65 -7.92
N GLU A 48 -17.93 0.72 -7.17
CA GLU A 48 -18.35 -0.67 -7.26
C GLU A 48 -19.62 -0.91 -6.45
N ASN A 49 -20.68 -1.31 -7.17
CA ASN A 49 -21.87 -1.92 -6.58
C ASN A 49 -21.62 -3.39 -6.19
N ILE A 50 -20.41 -3.68 -5.64
CA ILE A 50 -20.00 -5.03 -5.30
C ILE A 50 -20.72 -5.44 -4.00
N PHE A 51 -21.57 -6.46 -4.12
CA PHE A 51 -21.99 -7.37 -3.05
C PHE A 51 -22.41 -6.75 -1.71
N LEU A 52 -23.16 -5.66 -1.73
CA LEU A 52 -23.81 -5.23 -0.51
C LEU A 52 -25.01 -6.15 -0.26
N ASN A 53 -24.87 -7.06 0.68
CA ASN A 53 -26.04 -7.63 1.32
C ASN A 53 -26.94 -6.47 1.76
N ARG A 54 -28.24 -6.53 1.42
CA ARG A 54 -29.19 -5.42 1.56
C ARG A 54 -29.54 -5.07 3.01
N HIS A 55 -28.71 -5.46 3.99
CA HIS A 55 -28.92 -5.07 5.38
C HIS A 55 -28.54 -3.61 5.55
N LYS A 56 -29.53 -2.80 5.92
CA LYS A 56 -29.31 -1.39 6.27
C LYS A 56 -28.28 -1.31 7.39
N ILE A 57 -27.13 -0.74 7.09
CA ILE A 57 -26.06 -0.57 8.08
C ILE A 57 -26.23 0.77 8.76
N LEU A 58 -26.10 0.77 10.08
CA LEU A 58 -26.04 1.99 10.86
C LEU A 58 -24.63 2.52 10.86
N ILE A 59 -24.45 3.74 10.38
CA ILE A 59 -23.20 4.48 10.40
C ILE A 59 -23.29 5.53 11.51
N SER A 60 -22.24 5.56 12.33
CA SER A 60 -22.05 6.57 13.38
C SER A 60 -21.03 7.62 12.94
N PHE A 61 -21.19 8.83 13.49
CA PHE A 61 -20.25 9.93 13.31
C PHE A 61 -19.88 10.51 14.65
N GLN A 62 -18.57 10.57 14.96
CA GLN A 62 -18.07 11.12 16.20
C GLN A 62 -16.69 11.75 15.98
N ASN A 63 -16.47 12.94 16.53
CA ASN A 63 -15.18 13.63 16.49
C ASN A 63 -14.58 13.77 15.08
N GLY A 64 -15.42 13.92 14.05
CA GLY A 64 -14.97 14.07 12.65
C GLY A 64 -14.78 12.75 11.90
N TYR A 65 -15.07 11.60 12.51
CA TYR A 65 -14.89 10.28 11.92
C TYR A 65 -16.22 9.55 11.69
N TYR A 66 -16.31 8.84 10.56
CA TYR A 66 -17.41 7.93 10.19
C TYR A 66 -16.96 6.49 10.40
N PHE A 67 -17.82 5.68 11.01
CA PHE A 67 -17.54 4.26 11.33
C PHE A 67 -18.84 3.49 11.49
N LEU A 68 -18.79 2.16 11.55
CA LEU A 68 -19.95 1.32 11.80
C LEU A 68 -20.44 1.49 13.23
N HIS A 69 -21.75 1.54 13.41
CA HIS A 69 -22.36 1.67 14.74
C HIS A 69 -21.85 0.59 15.71
N GLY A 70 -21.62 0.97 16.97
CA GLY A 70 -21.04 0.09 17.99
C GLY A 70 -19.51 -0.01 17.95
N ARG A 71 -18.83 0.77 17.09
CA ARG A 71 -17.36 0.76 16.96
C ARG A 71 -16.72 2.09 17.39
N GLU A 72 -17.30 2.79 18.34
CA GLU A 72 -16.88 4.13 18.83
C GLU A 72 -15.41 4.17 19.28
N GLY A 73 -14.92 3.05 19.85
CA GLY A 73 -13.53 2.90 20.28
C GLY A 73 -12.49 3.06 19.16
N LEU A 74 -12.91 2.91 17.88
CA LEU A 74 -12.03 3.09 16.74
C LEU A 74 -11.51 4.53 16.60
N VAL A 75 -12.28 5.53 17.04
CA VAL A 75 -11.86 6.93 16.99
C VAL A 75 -10.61 7.15 17.85
N TYR A 76 -10.60 6.64 19.09
CA TYR A 76 -9.44 6.70 19.95
C TYR A 76 -8.24 5.92 19.38
N LYS A 77 -8.51 4.72 18.89
CA LYS A 77 -7.50 3.87 18.24
C LYS A 77 -6.84 4.56 17.03
N ARG A 78 -7.64 5.27 16.21
CA ARG A 78 -7.17 6.04 15.05
C ARG A 78 -6.17 7.13 15.45
N VAL A 79 -6.47 7.88 16.50
CA VAL A 79 -5.59 8.95 17.01
C VAL A 79 -4.26 8.39 17.51
N ILE A 80 -4.30 7.28 18.25
CA ILE A 80 -3.07 6.62 18.74
C ILE A 80 -2.24 6.11 17.56
N ARG A 81 -2.86 5.40 16.61
CA ARG A 81 -2.17 4.83 15.45
C ARG A 81 -1.55 5.90 14.56
N SER A 82 -2.19 7.06 14.41
CA SER A 82 -1.63 8.19 13.68
C SER A 82 -0.32 8.70 14.31
N ARG A 83 -0.28 8.82 15.64
CA ARG A 83 0.95 9.21 16.37
C ARG A 83 2.07 8.17 16.22
N ILE A 84 1.74 6.89 16.26
CA ILE A 84 2.68 5.79 16.03
C ILE A 84 3.18 5.83 14.59
N SER A 85 2.28 5.99 13.63
CA SER A 85 2.60 6.09 12.21
C SER A 85 3.54 7.24 11.90
N ALA A 86 3.37 8.40 12.54
CA ALA A 86 4.28 9.53 12.38
C ALA A 86 5.72 9.16 12.76
N LYS A 87 5.93 8.46 13.89
CA LYS A 87 7.26 8.00 14.32
C LYS A 87 7.86 6.98 13.35
N LYS A 88 7.06 5.99 12.93
CA LYS A 88 7.52 4.96 11.96
C LYS A 88 7.82 5.57 10.59
N MET A 89 7.06 6.59 10.18
CA MET A 89 7.30 7.32 8.93
C MET A 89 8.67 8.01 8.92
N GLU A 90 9.14 8.53 10.05
CA GLU A 90 10.49 9.11 10.14
C GLU A 90 11.58 8.04 9.95
N ILE A 91 11.39 6.82 10.47
CA ILE A 91 12.30 5.70 10.21
C ILE A 91 12.28 5.35 8.72
N ALA A 92 11.07 5.25 8.13
CA ALA A 92 10.91 4.96 6.71
C ALA A 92 11.59 6.00 5.81
N LYS A 93 11.47 7.30 6.11
CA LYS A 93 12.13 8.39 5.39
C LYS A 93 13.65 8.28 5.45
N LYS A 94 14.21 8.05 6.64
CA LYS A 94 15.67 7.87 6.83
C LYS A 94 16.17 6.66 6.03
N ALA A 95 15.50 5.52 6.13
CA ALA A 95 15.86 4.32 5.37
C ALA A 95 15.75 4.55 3.86
N SER A 96 14.71 5.24 3.41
CA SER A 96 14.51 5.57 1.99
C SER A 96 15.59 6.51 1.46
N SER A 97 16.04 7.48 2.26
CA SER A 97 17.16 8.36 1.90
C SER A 97 18.45 7.55 1.70
N VAL A 98 18.73 6.59 2.59
CA VAL A 98 19.89 5.70 2.45
C VAL A 98 19.76 4.82 1.20
N LEU A 99 18.59 4.22 0.96
CA LEU A 99 18.33 3.43 -0.25
C LEU A 99 18.47 4.26 -1.53
N SER A 100 18.17 5.55 -1.47
CA SER A 100 18.30 6.45 -2.62
C SER A 100 19.74 6.65 -3.09
N LEU A 101 20.73 6.37 -2.24
CA LEU A 101 22.15 6.42 -2.63
C LEU A 101 22.51 5.30 -3.62
N ILE A 102 21.71 4.24 -3.68
CA ILE A 102 21.91 3.16 -4.64
C ILE A 102 21.39 3.61 -6.01
N PRO A 103 22.26 3.73 -7.04
CA PRO A 103 21.86 4.30 -8.34
C PRO A 103 20.79 3.49 -9.06
N THR A 104 20.68 2.20 -8.75
CA THR A 104 19.71 1.28 -9.34
C THR A 104 18.34 1.29 -8.66
N VAL A 105 18.19 1.93 -7.51
CA VAL A 105 16.91 2.20 -6.85
C VAL A 105 16.27 3.41 -7.52
N LEU A 106 15.08 3.22 -8.11
CA LEU A 106 14.32 4.26 -8.79
C LEU A 106 13.19 4.82 -7.93
N MET A 107 12.52 3.97 -7.16
CA MET A 107 11.45 4.37 -6.26
C MET A 107 11.55 3.59 -4.94
N VAL A 108 11.29 4.27 -3.84
CA VAL A 108 10.99 3.65 -2.54
C VAL A 108 9.67 4.23 -2.06
N GLY A 109 8.69 3.39 -1.81
CA GLY A 109 7.40 3.78 -1.29
C GLY A 109 7.07 3.01 -0.01
N VAL A 110 6.29 3.63 0.87
CA VAL A 110 5.66 2.97 2.01
C VAL A 110 4.36 2.32 1.56
N THR A 111 4.06 1.15 2.08
CA THR A 111 2.83 0.39 1.82
C THR A 111 2.18 -0.06 3.14
N GLY A 112 1.11 -0.86 3.06
CA GLY A 112 0.44 -1.43 4.22
C GLY A 112 -0.17 -0.39 5.16
N SER A 113 -0.26 -0.74 6.44
CA SER A 113 -0.92 0.09 7.46
C SER A 113 -0.25 1.45 7.67
N LEU A 114 1.07 1.54 7.49
CA LEU A 114 1.79 2.80 7.63
C LEU A 114 1.44 3.81 6.52
N ALA A 115 1.23 3.35 5.29
CA ALA A 115 0.79 4.20 4.18
C ALA A 115 -0.60 4.82 4.42
N MET A 116 -1.43 4.15 5.23
CA MET A 116 -2.76 4.60 5.64
C MET A 116 -2.76 5.37 6.96
N ASP A 117 -1.60 5.70 7.52
CA ASP A 117 -1.52 6.35 8.84
C ASP A 117 -2.23 5.53 9.94
N ASN A 118 -2.17 4.19 9.83
CA ASN A 118 -2.88 3.21 10.68
C ASN A 118 -1.95 2.15 11.29
N ALA A 119 -0.65 2.43 11.39
CA ALA A 119 0.32 1.48 11.91
C ALA A 119 0.11 1.21 13.41
N GLY A 120 0.16 -0.06 13.79
CA GLY A 120 0.19 -0.48 15.20
C GLY A 120 1.58 -0.32 15.81
N ASP A 121 1.67 -0.34 17.15
CA ASP A 121 2.96 -0.21 17.84
C ASP A 121 3.92 -1.35 17.47
N GLU A 122 3.41 -2.58 17.46
CA GLU A 122 4.21 -3.79 17.16
C GLU A 122 4.40 -4.06 15.66
N SER A 123 3.83 -3.23 14.77
CA SER A 123 3.94 -3.45 13.32
C SER A 123 5.36 -3.14 12.81
N ASP A 124 5.73 -3.81 11.73
CA ASP A 124 6.88 -3.47 10.90
C ASP A 124 6.61 -2.29 9.96
N ILE A 125 7.59 -1.93 9.19
CA ILE A 125 7.58 -0.83 8.21
C ILE A 125 7.73 -1.45 6.82
N ASP A 126 6.62 -1.55 6.09
CA ASP A 126 6.58 -2.15 4.77
C ASP A 126 7.07 -1.19 3.70
N LEU A 127 8.10 -1.60 2.96
CA LEU A 127 8.67 -0.84 1.86
C LEU A 127 8.49 -1.55 0.53
N PHE A 128 8.06 -0.78 -0.47
CA PHE A 128 7.98 -1.16 -1.86
C PHE A 128 9.11 -0.47 -2.65
N ILE A 129 9.91 -1.25 -3.38
CA ILE A 129 11.08 -0.77 -4.10
C ILE A 129 10.93 -1.09 -5.58
N ILE A 130 11.14 -0.08 -6.44
CA ILE A 130 11.25 -0.26 -7.88
C ILE A 130 12.70 0.00 -8.29
N THR A 131 13.24 -0.93 -9.08
CA THR A 131 14.63 -0.90 -9.52
C THR A 131 14.75 -0.67 -11.01
N ARG A 132 15.95 -0.32 -11.46
CA ARG A 132 16.28 -0.30 -12.87
C ARG A 132 16.12 -1.67 -13.50
N LYS A 133 15.85 -1.67 -14.81
CA LYS A 133 15.72 -2.85 -15.67
C LYS A 133 16.88 -3.83 -15.45
N ASN A 134 16.53 -5.10 -15.23
CA ASN A 134 17.46 -6.23 -15.09
C ASN A 134 18.48 -6.07 -13.94
N LEU A 135 18.12 -5.38 -12.85
CA LEU A 135 18.99 -5.17 -11.68
C LEU A 135 18.25 -5.36 -10.35
N LEU A 136 17.10 -6.02 -10.35
CA LEU A 136 16.29 -6.19 -9.14
C LEU A 136 17.05 -6.97 -8.07
N TRP A 137 17.58 -8.14 -8.42
CA TRP A 137 18.15 -9.08 -7.46
C TRP A 137 19.51 -8.62 -6.94
N THR A 138 20.31 -8.03 -7.80
CA THR A 138 21.56 -7.38 -7.40
C THR A 138 21.28 -6.18 -6.49
N THR A 139 20.35 -5.31 -6.89
CA THR A 139 19.93 -4.15 -6.07
C THR A 139 19.40 -4.60 -4.71
N ARG A 140 18.65 -5.69 -4.66
CA ARG A 140 18.10 -6.23 -3.43
C ARG A 140 19.21 -6.63 -2.44
N ILE A 141 20.27 -7.31 -2.88
CA ILE A 141 21.42 -7.64 -2.04
C ILE A 141 22.07 -6.36 -1.50
N PHE A 142 22.38 -5.41 -2.38
CA PHE A 142 23.00 -4.14 -1.97
C PHE A 142 22.12 -3.35 -1.01
N SER A 143 20.80 -3.35 -1.19
CA SER A 143 19.87 -2.67 -0.28
C SER A 143 19.89 -3.27 1.12
N TYR A 144 19.88 -4.60 1.25
CA TYR A 144 20.01 -5.25 2.56
C TYR A 144 21.35 -4.95 3.23
N PHE A 145 22.43 -5.01 2.47
CA PHE A 145 23.77 -4.70 2.97
C PHE A 145 23.86 -3.24 3.42
N THR A 146 23.47 -2.30 2.56
CA THR A 146 23.51 -0.86 2.84
C THR A 146 22.71 -0.50 4.09
N LEU A 147 21.46 -0.97 4.18
CA LEU A 147 20.63 -0.71 5.37
C LEU A 147 21.27 -1.26 6.65
N LYS A 148 21.91 -2.42 6.58
CA LYS A 148 22.63 -2.99 7.73
C LYS A 148 23.84 -2.17 8.14
N VAL A 149 24.63 -1.71 7.20
CA VAL A 149 25.79 -0.83 7.44
C VAL A 149 25.36 0.48 8.10
N PHE A 150 24.20 1.03 7.70
CA PHE A 150 23.63 2.24 8.30
C PHE A 150 22.83 1.98 9.59
N GLY A 151 22.89 0.78 10.16
CA GLY A 151 22.32 0.46 11.47
C GLY A 151 20.80 0.21 11.48
N PHE A 152 20.14 0.00 10.32
CA PHE A 152 18.72 -0.30 10.30
C PHE A 152 18.42 -1.77 10.65
N ASP A 153 17.37 -1.95 11.44
CA ASP A 153 16.84 -3.27 11.74
C ASP A 153 15.93 -3.77 10.61
N LEU A 154 16.24 -4.98 10.15
CA LEU A 154 15.48 -5.62 9.08
C LEU A 154 14.64 -6.76 9.63
N ARG A 155 13.41 -6.87 9.13
CA ARG A 155 12.50 -7.96 9.45
C ARG A 155 13.11 -9.30 9.03
N LYS A 156 13.01 -10.29 9.92
CA LYS A 156 13.39 -11.68 9.65
C LYS A 156 12.14 -12.55 9.68
N SER A 157 11.94 -13.35 8.65
CA SER A 157 10.82 -14.32 8.60
C SER A 157 10.87 -15.25 9.81
N GLY A 158 9.69 -15.53 10.40
CA GLY A 158 9.56 -16.47 11.53
C GLY A 158 9.97 -15.93 12.92
N LYS A 159 10.28 -14.62 13.06
CA LYS A 159 10.54 -14.00 14.37
C LYS A 159 9.36 -13.16 14.86
N ASN A 160 9.02 -13.24 16.15
CA ASN A 160 7.85 -12.58 16.73
C ASN A 160 8.03 -11.07 16.93
N ASN A 161 9.25 -10.60 17.21
CA ASN A 161 9.48 -9.16 17.39
C ASN A 161 9.70 -8.48 16.04
N GLN A 162 8.69 -7.76 15.54
CA GLN A 162 8.70 -7.03 14.27
C GLN A 162 8.67 -5.50 14.43
N LYS A 163 8.49 -5.02 15.65
CA LYS A 163 8.35 -3.58 15.95
C LYS A 163 9.45 -2.76 15.29
N ASP A 164 9.03 -1.75 14.54
CA ASP A 164 9.88 -0.76 13.86
C ASP A 164 10.91 -1.32 12.85
N LYS A 165 10.85 -2.62 12.54
CA LYS A 165 11.78 -3.22 11.58
C LYS A 165 11.34 -2.97 10.14
N LEU A 166 12.32 -2.74 9.27
CA LEU A 166 12.06 -2.56 7.84
C LEU A 166 11.74 -3.90 7.19
N CYS A 167 10.60 -3.98 6.53
CA CYS A 167 10.14 -5.11 5.74
C CYS A 167 10.24 -4.78 4.25
N LEU A 168 11.24 -5.30 3.58
CA LEU A 168 11.46 -5.11 2.15
C LEU A 168 10.69 -6.22 1.40
N ASN A 169 9.36 -6.18 1.47
CA ASN A 169 8.50 -7.27 1.02
C ASN A 169 8.01 -7.14 -0.41
N MET A 170 8.19 -5.99 -1.06
CA MET A 170 7.73 -5.77 -2.43
C MET A 170 8.81 -5.13 -3.30
N TRP A 171 9.15 -5.82 -4.40
CA TRP A 171 10.14 -5.42 -5.38
C TRP A 171 9.61 -5.58 -6.78
N MET A 172 9.85 -4.59 -7.63
CA MET A 172 9.56 -4.64 -9.06
C MET A 172 10.72 -4.07 -9.87
N ASP A 173 10.93 -4.64 -11.04
CA ASP A 173 11.75 -4.04 -12.09
C ASP A 173 10.92 -3.02 -12.86
N GLU A 174 11.50 -1.91 -13.31
CA GLU A 174 10.80 -0.84 -14.04
C GLU A 174 10.14 -1.29 -15.35
N THR A 175 10.42 -2.50 -15.82
CA THR A 175 9.80 -3.08 -17.00
C THR A 175 8.56 -3.90 -16.69
N ASP A 176 8.35 -4.29 -15.41
CA ASP A 176 7.25 -5.15 -14.96
C ASP A 176 6.40 -4.47 -13.88
N LEU A 177 5.89 -3.27 -14.17
CA LEU A 177 5.13 -2.46 -13.22
C LEU A 177 3.62 -2.75 -13.21
N ALA A 178 3.08 -3.38 -14.27
CA ALA A 178 1.66 -3.64 -14.39
C ALA A 178 1.22 -4.82 -13.53
N TRP A 179 0.19 -4.64 -12.70
CA TRP A 179 -0.39 -5.74 -11.92
C TRP A 179 -1.07 -6.75 -12.84
N ARG A 180 -0.91 -8.04 -12.58
CA ARG A 180 -1.50 -9.12 -13.39
C ARG A 180 -3.02 -9.03 -13.35
N LYS A 181 -3.67 -9.30 -14.49
CA LYS A 181 -5.13 -9.21 -14.60
C LYS A 181 -5.86 -10.15 -13.64
N SER A 182 -5.33 -11.35 -13.41
CA SER A 182 -5.85 -12.34 -12.47
C SER A 182 -5.95 -11.86 -11.02
N ASP A 183 -5.08 -10.91 -10.64
CA ASP A 183 -4.91 -10.48 -9.26
C ASP A 183 -5.58 -9.12 -9.00
N ARG A 184 -6.32 -8.59 -10.01
CA ARG A 184 -7.00 -7.30 -9.92
C ARG A 184 -8.34 -7.44 -9.23
N ASN A 185 -8.48 -6.80 -8.09
CA ASN A 185 -9.72 -6.74 -7.31
C ASN A 185 -9.74 -5.43 -6.49
N LEU A 186 -10.79 -5.22 -5.71
CA LEU A 186 -10.97 -4.05 -4.85
C LEU A 186 -9.81 -3.86 -3.87
N TYR A 187 -9.34 -4.95 -3.25
CA TYR A 187 -8.25 -4.93 -2.28
C TYR A 187 -6.92 -4.57 -2.94
N THR A 188 -6.53 -5.26 -4.01
CA THR A 188 -5.26 -4.95 -4.71
C THR A 188 -5.27 -3.57 -5.35
N ALA A 189 -6.45 -3.06 -5.75
CA ALA A 189 -6.59 -1.68 -6.20
C ALA A 189 -6.28 -0.68 -5.08
N HIS A 190 -6.76 -0.95 -3.86
CA HIS A 190 -6.48 -0.14 -2.69
C HIS A 190 -4.99 -0.18 -2.32
N GLU A 191 -4.39 -1.37 -2.28
CA GLU A 191 -2.97 -1.55 -1.97
C GLU A 191 -2.05 -0.78 -2.93
N ILE A 192 -2.40 -0.73 -4.22
CA ILE A 192 -1.64 0.07 -5.21
C ILE A 192 -1.88 1.56 -5.00
N ALA A 193 -3.13 1.96 -4.75
CA ALA A 193 -3.52 3.35 -4.64
C ALA A 193 -2.98 4.03 -3.36
N GLN A 194 -2.78 3.27 -2.28
CA GLN A 194 -2.27 3.79 -1.02
C GLN A 194 -0.75 3.99 -0.99
N VAL A 195 0.00 3.44 -1.95
CA VAL A 195 1.47 3.58 -1.99
C VAL A 195 1.89 5.04 -1.84
N ALA A 196 2.66 5.33 -0.80
CA ALA A 196 3.20 6.66 -0.52
C ALA A 196 4.68 6.73 -0.93
N PRO A 197 5.04 7.38 -2.05
CA PRO A 197 6.43 7.45 -2.51
C PRO A 197 7.26 8.37 -1.61
N LEU A 198 8.39 7.88 -1.11
CA LEU A 198 9.39 8.63 -0.35
C LEU A 198 10.60 8.99 -1.22
N VAL A 199 10.93 8.13 -2.16
CA VAL A 199 11.93 8.36 -3.21
C VAL A 199 11.28 8.10 -4.56
N ASN A 200 11.41 9.04 -5.49
CA ASN A 200 10.80 8.94 -6.82
C ASN A 200 11.74 9.53 -7.88
N LYS A 201 12.59 8.70 -8.47
CA LYS A 201 13.49 9.10 -9.56
C LYS A 201 12.80 8.87 -10.90
N ASN A 202 13.00 9.78 -11.84
CA ASN A 202 12.54 9.66 -13.23
C ASN A 202 11.02 9.45 -13.38
N ASN A 203 10.21 10.01 -12.47
CA ASN A 203 8.76 9.86 -12.43
C ASN A 203 8.32 8.37 -12.41
N THR A 204 9.07 7.54 -11.68
CA THR A 204 8.82 6.09 -11.63
C THR A 204 7.49 5.77 -10.94
N TYR A 205 7.11 6.54 -9.92
CA TYR A 205 5.80 6.42 -9.27
C TYR A 205 4.66 6.72 -10.24
N GLU A 206 4.75 7.81 -10.99
CA GLU A 206 3.74 8.21 -11.98
C GLU A 206 3.61 7.14 -13.08
N LYS A 207 4.74 6.57 -13.53
CA LYS A 207 4.76 5.43 -14.45
C LYS A 207 4.09 4.20 -13.86
N PHE A 208 4.36 3.89 -12.58
CA PHE A 208 3.73 2.78 -11.87
C PHE A 208 2.21 2.95 -11.78
N ILE A 209 1.73 4.11 -11.35
CA ILE A 209 0.28 4.43 -11.28
C ILE A 209 -0.36 4.38 -12.67
N TYR A 210 0.27 4.95 -13.69
CA TYR A 210 -0.23 4.92 -15.06
C TYR A 210 -0.39 3.49 -15.60
N LYS A 211 0.59 2.60 -15.38
CA LYS A 211 0.50 1.18 -15.78
C LYS A 211 -0.59 0.43 -15.00
N ASN A 212 -1.03 0.96 -13.86
CA ASN A 212 -2.07 0.40 -13.02
C ASN A 212 -3.36 1.25 -12.98
N LYS A 213 -3.63 2.08 -13.99
CA LYS A 213 -4.83 2.94 -14.04
C LYS A 213 -6.17 2.21 -13.88
N TRP A 214 -6.18 0.89 -13.99
CA TRP A 214 -7.35 0.06 -13.72
C TRP A 214 -7.87 0.20 -12.28
N ILE A 215 -7.02 0.65 -11.33
CA ILE A 215 -7.41 0.91 -9.93
C ILE A 215 -8.53 1.95 -9.82
N LEU A 216 -8.62 2.89 -10.77
CA LEU A 216 -9.66 3.92 -10.80
C LEU A 216 -11.07 3.35 -11.08
N LYS A 217 -11.19 2.11 -11.52
CA LYS A 217 -12.49 1.42 -11.60
C LYS A 217 -13.06 1.18 -10.21
N TYR A 218 -12.19 0.93 -9.23
CA TYR A 218 -12.54 0.63 -7.85
C TYR A 218 -12.52 1.90 -6.97
N TRP A 219 -11.47 2.69 -7.09
CA TRP A 219 -11.19 3.86 -6.27
C TRP A 219 -10.92 5.08 -7.15
N PRO A 220 -11.94 5.72 -7.73
CA PRO A 220 -11.78 6.74 -8.76
C PRO A 220 -11.05 7.99 -8.28
N ASN A 221 -11.14 8.31 -6.99
CA ASN A 221 -10.55 9.51 -6.39
C ASN A 221 -9.23 9.26 -5.64
N ALA A 222 -8.81 7.98 -5.53
CA ALA A 222 -7.70 7.63 -4.65
C ALA A 222 -6.35 8.19 -5.12
N VAL A 223 -6.16 8.32 -6.43
CA VAL A 223 -4.93 8.85 -7.03
C VAL A 223 -5.26 9.77 -8.20
N LYS A 224 -4.41 10.79 -8.40
CA LYS A 224 -4.48 11.62 -9.61
C LYS A 224 -3.51 11.05 -10.64
N ILE A 225 -4.04 10.63 -11.79
CA ILE A 225 -3.19 10.26 -12.92
C ILE A 225 -2.79 11.54 -13.64
N GLY A 226 -1.55 11.98 -13.45
CA GLY A 226 -0.95 13.05 -14.22
C GLY A 226 -0.86 12.66 -15.72
N LYS A 227 -0.65 13.66 -16.60
CA LYS A 227 -0.35 13.42 -18.02
C LYS A 227 1.03 12.75 -18.14
N TYR A 228 1.11 11.48 -17.81
CA TYR A 228 2.30 10.69 -18.13
C TYR A 228 2.29 10.48 -19.65
N LYS A 229 3.06 11.29 -20.37
CA LYS A 229 3.41 10.97 -21.75
C LYS A 229 4.49 9.90 -21.68
N GLU A 230 4.16 8.68 -22.05
CA GLU A 230 5.16 7.68 -22.35
C GLU A 230 6.07 8.34 -23.42
N LYS A 231 7.25 8.76 -23.01
CA LYS A 231 8.24 9.20 -23.99
C LYS A 231 8.51 7.99 -24.85
N ASN A 232 8.00 8.00 -26.09
CA ASN A 232 8.37 7.06 -27.14
C ASN A 232 9.86 7.27 -27.51
N GLY A 233 10.70 7.37 -26.51
CA GLY A 233 12.12 7.20 -26.69
C GLY A 233 12.33 5.73 -26.98
N LYS A 234 12.60 5.41 -28.22
CA LYS A 234 13.42 4.27 -28.58
C LYS A 234 14.79 4.46 -27.91
N HIS A 235 14.83 4.40 -26.58
CA HIS A 235 16.02 3.97 -25.91
C HIS A 235 16.17 2.49 -26.30
N VAL A 236 16.69 2.30 -27.50
CA VAL A 236 17.35 1.07 -27.91
C VAL A 236 18.59 0.97 -27.03
N PHE A 237 18.37 0.72 -25.73
CA PHE A 237 19.34 -0.05 -25.00
C PHE A 237 19.26 -1.42 -25.66
N LYS A 238 20.22 -1.71 -26.57
CA LYS A 238 20.58 -3.07 -26.95
C LYS A 238 20.44 -3.87 -25.66
N ASN A 239 19.54 -4.88 -25.66
CA ASN A 239 19.34 -5.73 -24.50
C ASN A 239 20.70 -6.02 -23.87
N PRO A 240 21.09 -5.45 -22.74
CA PRO A 240 22.12 -6.09 -21.99
C PRO A 240 21.47 -7.42 -21.66
N SER A 241 21.96 -8.50 -22.26
CA SER A 241 21.67 -9.85 -21.82
C SER A 241 21.62 -9.77 -20.31
N PHE A 242 20.56 -10.27 -19.69
CA PHE A 242 20.38 -10.40 -18.25
C PHE A 242 21.76 -10.63 -17.66
N SER A 243 22.37 -9.62 -17.03
CA SER A 243 23.79 -9.66 -16.75
C SER A 243 24.05 -10.95 -15.99
N LEU A 244 25.12 -11.65 -16.26
CA LEU A 244 25.47 -12.90 -15.58
C LEU A 244 25.37 -12.73 -14.05
N VAL A 245 25.79 -11.55 -13.57
CA VAL A 245 25.71 -11.17 -12.15
C VAL A 245 24.27 -11.16 -11.65
N GLU A 246 23.33 -10.58 -12.39
CA GLU A 246 21.91 -10.55 -12.00
C GLU A 246 21.30 -11.95 -11.98
N LYS A 247 21.65 -12.79 -12.97
CA LYS A 247 21.21 -14.18 -13.01
C LYS A 247 21.76 -14.99 -11.84
N ILE A 248 23.01 -14.80 -11.47
CA ILE A 248 23.62 -15.42 -10.29
C ILE A 248 22.92 -14.92 -9.04
N ALA A 249 22.72 -13.61 -8.90
CA ALA A 249 22.05 -13.00 -7.75
C ALA A 249 20.59 -13.51 -7.61
N PHE A 250 19.86 -13.67 -8.70
CA PHE A 250 18.53 -14.27 -8.72
C PHE A 250 18.57 -15.73 -8.25
N ASN A 251 19.39 -16.57 -8.89
CA ASN A 251 19.42 -18.01 -8.62
C ASN A 251 19.84 -18.30 -7.16
N MET A 252 20.82 -17.57 -6.64
CA MET A 252 21.27 -17.70 -5.26
C MET A 252 20.14 -17.36 -4.27
N GLN A 253 19.47 -16.22 -4.44
CA GLN A 253 18.38 -15.80 -3.55
C GLN A 253 17.15 -16.69 -3.72
N TYR A 254 16.80 -17.06 -4.96
CA TYR A 254 15.68 -17.95 -5.25
C TYR A 254 15.88 -19.34 -4.62
N GLY A 255 17.08 -19.92 -4.77
CA GLY A 255 17.42 -21.21 -4.15
C GLY A 255 17.23 -21.19 -2.62
N PHE A 256 17.66 -20.11 -1.97
CA PHE A 256 17.46 -19.93 -0.51
C PHE A 256 15.99 -19.76 -0.09
N MET A 257 15.17 -19.15 -0.96
CA MET A 257 13.76 -18.87 -0.67
C MET A 257 12.81 -19.99 -1.12
N LYS A 258 13.17 -20.77 -2.13
CA LYS A 258 12.30 -21.72 -2.83
C LYS A 258 11.52 -22.65 -1.89
N SER A 259 12.15 -23.17 -0.84
CA SER A 259 11.51 -24.06 0.13
C SER A 259 10.48 -23.35 1.02
N LYS A 260 10.47 -22.02 1.06
CA LYS A 260 9.60 -21.20 1.91
C LYS A 260 8.51 -20.49 1.11
N ILE A 261 8.59 -20.54 -0.22
CA ILE A 261 7.60 -19.93 -1.11
C ILE A 261 6.32 -20.78 -1.07
N THR A 262 5.21 -20.15 -0.71
CA THR A 262 3.86 -20.75 -0.73
C THR A 262 3.02 -20.14 -1.83
N ARG A 263 2.75 -18.82 -1.75
CA ARG A 263 1.96 -18.04 -2.71
C ARG A 263 2.70 -16.80 -3.21
N GLU A 264 3.87 -16.58 -2.67
CA GLU A 264 4.71 -15.43 -3.01
C GLU A 264 5.09 -15.46 -4.48
N MET A 265 5.10 -14.28 -5.08
CA MET A 265 5.50 -14.13 -6.47
C MET A 265 7.00 -13.82 -6.54
N VAL A 266 7.78 -14.77 -7.04
CA VAL A 266 9.22 -14.63 -7.22
C VAL A 266 9.59 -14.95 -8.65
N THR A 267 9.98 -13.91 -9.41
CA THR A 267 10.38 -13.97 -10.82
C THR A 267 11.65 -13.13 -11.02
N PRO A 268 12.32 -13.20 -12.16
CA PRO A 268 13.46 -12.32 -12.43
C PRO A 268 13.16 -10.82 -12.34
N THR A 269 11.91 -10.41 -12.55
CA THR A 269 11.50 -8.99 -12.60
C THR A 269 10.59 -8.57 -11.45
N ARG A 270 10.22 -9.51 -10.55
CA ARG A 270 9.28 -9.23 -9.47
C ARG A 270 9.51 -10.15 -8.27
N ALA A 271 9.47 -9.58 -7.07
CA ALA A 271 9.46 -10.33 -5.83
C ALA A 271 8.44 -9.70 -4.87
N ILE A 272 7.34 -10.40 -4.61
CA ILE A 272 6.25 -9.97 -3.74
C ILE A 272 6.04 -11.05 -2.69
N PHE A 273 6.32 -10.72 -1.43
CA PHE A 273 6.33 -11.65 -0.31
C PHE A 273 5.08 -11.49 0.57
N HIS A 274 3.90 -11.80 0.00
CA HIS A 274 2.63 -11.86 0.73
C HIS A 274 2.16 -13.32 0.83
N PRO A 275 2.34 -13.96 2.00
CA PRO A 275 2.02 -15.39 2.16
C PRO A 275 0.51 -15.66 2.22
N GLN A 276 -0.32 -14.64 2.45
CA GLN A 276 -1.78 -14.75 2.57
C GLN A 276 -2.49 -14.10 1.39
N ASP A 277 -3.59 -14.72 0.93
CA ASP A 277 -4.50 -14.14 -0.04
C ASP A 277 -5.47 -13.18 0.65
N LEU A 278 -4.92 -12.03 1.08
CA LEU A 278 -5.72 -11.00 1.74
C LEU A 278 -6.84 -10.48 0.83
N GLY A 279 -6.64 -10.51 -0.49
CA GLY A 279 -7.66 -10.10 -1.44
C GLY A 279 -8.92 -10.95 -1.34
N LYS A 280 -8.78 -12.28 -1.32
CA LYS A 280 -9.93 -13.20 -1.14
C LYS A 280 -10.57 -13.03 0.23
N LEU A 281 -9.77 -12.90 1.28
CA LEU A 281 -10.28 -12.73 2.64
C LEU A 281 -11.10 -11.43 2.78
N VAL A 282 -10.59 -10.32 2.27
CA VAL A 282 -11.28 -9.02 2.30
C VAL A 282 -12.58 -9.08 1.50
N ILE A 283 -12.54 -9.61 0.28
CA ILE A 283 -13.75 -9.71 -0.57
C ILE A 283 -14.80 -10.62 0.07
N SER A 284 -14.41 -11.76 0.65
CA SER A 284 -15.36 -12.66 1.32
C SER A 284 -16.03 -12.00 2.53
N ARG A 285 -15.26 -11.23 3.33
CA ARG A 285 -15.81 -10.49 4.48
C ARG A 285 -16.70 -9.32 4.08
N LEU A 286 -16.49 -8.73 2.91
CA LEU A 286 -17.38 -7.67 2.41
C LEU A 286 -18.68 -8.26 1.85
N ALA A 287 -18.67 -9.52 1.40
CA ALA A 287 -19.83 -10.21 0.86
C ALA A 287 -20.72 -10.86 1.94
N SER A 288 -20.18 -11.11 3.14
CA SER A 288 -20.92 -11.60 4.32
C SER A 288 -21.67 -10.47 5.02
#